data_f928ad02ccfded9efe942682fb1c75fc
#
_entry.id   f928ad02ccfded9efe942682fb1c75fc
#
_cell.length_a   1.000
_cell.length_b   1.000
_cell.length_c   1.000
_cell.angle_alpha   90.00
_cell.angle_beta   90.00
_cell.angle_gamma   90.00
#
_symmetry.space_group_name_H-M   'P 1'
#
loop_
_entity.id
_entity.type
_entity.pdbx_description
1 polymer ?
#
loop_
_entity_poly.entity_id
_entity_poly.type
_entity_poly.pdbx_seq_one_letter_code
_entity_poly.pdbx_strand_id
1 'polypeptide(L)'
;KGQVPVNILISISIIVGLPFLMTQLNEATKLIVDNNIGTYKSSAREIVKGNLSDLYYLDSVGYDLSDKKNNISIDNIMNIDINEKLDLGNINDNLGKDSLGYKLIEDSSGNLTKQKLDKGWFSFLDEDYYRYNLNFLVVICSLLVSMVAILFSCLKVGRILIELAFNKILATVLAFSDIGTGKKLKMVVENILSMFAILITVSVLLKLYVVFTGWLSSPDVAIQNSMVKLLALG
;
A
#
# COMPACT_ATOMS: atom_id res chain seq x y z
N LYS A 1 -12.73 -46.41 -32.63
CA LYS A 1 -11.60 -46.15 -33.56
C LYS A 1 -11.52 -44.71 -34.10
N GLY A 2 -12.58 -43.88 -33.96
CA GLY A 2 -12.59 -42.49 -34.48
C GLY A 2 -11.99 -41.42 -33.60
N GLN A 3 -11.63 -41.71 -32.35
CA GLN A 3 -11.11 -40.70 -31.39
C GLN A 3 -9.60 -40.42 -31.53
N VAL A 4 -8.82 -41.36 -32.03
CA VAL A 4 -7.35 -41.21 -32.16
C VAL A 4 -6.95 -40.06 -33.09
N PRO A 5 -7.50 -39.92 -34.31
CA PRO A 5 -7.14 -38.78 -35.19
C PRO A 5 -7.56 -37.42 -34.59
N VAL A 6 -8.68 -37.38 -33.89
CA VAL A 6 -9.11 -36.13 -33.19
C VAL A 6 -8.15 -35.78 -32.08
N ASN A 7 -7.71 -36.74 -31.28
CA ASN A 7 -6.74 -36.50 -30.21
C ASN A 7 -5.38 -36.08 -30.75
N ILE A 8 -4.93 -36.59 -31.87
CA ILE A 8 -3.70 -36.16 -32.57
C ILE A 8 -3.83 -34.69 -32.97
N LEU A 9 -4.94 -34.29 -33.57
CA LEU A 9 -5.20 -32.91 -33.98
C LEU A 9 -5.20 -31.97 -32.76
N ILE A 10 -5.85 -32.37 -31.66
CA ILE A 10 -5.86 -31.62 -30.42
C ILE A 10 -4.44 -31.49 -29.85
N SER A 11 -3.66 -32.56 -29.81
CA SER A 11 -2.29 -32.56 -29.33
C SER A 11 -1.38 -31.61 -30.13
N ILE A 12 -1.48 -31.65 -31.47
CA ILE A 12 -0.74 -30.73 -32.34
C ILE A 12 -1.18 -29.28 -32.09
N SER A 13 -2.49 -29.06 -32.01
CA SER A 13 -3.02 -27.71 -31.72
C SER A 13 -2.52 -27.15 -30.37
N ILE A 14 -2.38 -27.99 -29.35
CA ILE A 14 -1.86 -27.61 -28.05
C ILE A 14 -0.36 -27.36 -28.11
N ILE A 15 0.42 -28.22 -28.79
CA ILE A 15 1.88 -28.03 -28.93
C ILE A 15 2.20 -26.67 -29.58
N VAL A 16 1.45 -26.33 -30.65
CA VAL A 16 1.65 -25.07 -31.39
C VAL A 16 1.00 -23.89 -30.67
N GLY A 17 -0.20 -24.07 -30.14
CA GLY A 17 -1.01 -23.00 -29.55
C GLY A 17 -0.62 -22.65 -28.11
N LEU A 18 -0.12 -23.61 -27.30
CA LEU A 18 0.20 -23.40 -25.91
C LEU A 18 1.29 -22.31 -25.69
N PRO A 19 2.42 -22.31 -26.43
CA PRO A 19 3.41 -21.23 -26.29
C PRO A 19 2.83 -19.86 -26.61
N PHE A 20 2.01 -19.74 -27.64
CA PHE A 20 1.32 -18.50 -28.00
C PHE A 20 0.35 -18.06 -26.91
N LEU A 21 -0.50 -18.95 -26.42
CA LEU A 21 -1.45 -18.68 -25.34
C LEU A 21 -0.74 -18.26 -24.07
N MET A 22 0.35 -18.93 -23.71
CA MET A 22 1.20 -18.57 -22.57
C MET A 22 1.79 -17.17 -22.71
N THR A 23 2.24 -16.78 -23.90
CA THR A 23 2.76 -15.44 -24.15
C THR A 23 1.68 -14.38 -23.96
N GLN A 24 0.50 -14.59 -24.55
CA GLN A 24 -0.63 -13.65 -24.40
C GLN A 24 -1.10 -13.51 -22.95
N LEU A 25 -1.21 -14.64 -22.23
CA LEU A 25 -1.58 -14.62 -20.81
C LEU A 25 -0.51 -13.95 -19.94
N ASN A 26 0.76 -14.15 -20.26
CA ASN A 26 1.86 -13.49 -19.54
C ASN A 26 1.86 -11.97 -19.79
N GLU A 27 1.65 -11.53 -21.02
CA GLU A 27 1.52 -10.10 -21.35
C GLU A 27 0.32 -9.46 -20.64
N ALA A 28 -0.85 -10.10 -20.67
CA ALA A 28 -2.03 -9.64 -19.97
C ALA A 28 -1.79 -9.54 -18.45
N THR A 29 -1.16 -10.57 -17.87
CA THR A 29 -0.83 -10.58 -16.43
C THR A 29 0.17 -9.47 -16.10
N LYS A 30 1.20 -9.28 -16.94
CA LYS A 30 2.19 -8.20 -16.77
C LYS A 30 1.54 -6.83 -16.78
N LEU A 31 0.65 -6.54 -17.73
CA LEU A 31 -0.09 -5.28 -17.79
C LEU A 31 -0.89 -5.02 -16.51
N ILE A 32 -1.55 -6.05 -15.95
CA ILE A 32 -2.31 -5.94 -14.71
C ILE A 32 -1.37 -5.70 -13.53
N VAL A 33 -0.25 -6.41 -13.45
CA VAL A 33 0.73 -6.28 -12.36
C VAL A 33 1.41 -4.92 -12.42
N ASP A 34 1.88 -4.48 -13.59
CA ASP A 34 2.57 -3.19 -13.77
C ASP A 34 1.66 -2.01 -13.41
N ASN A 35 0.40 -2.05 -13.82
CA ASN A 35 -0.60 -1.04 -13.43
C ASN A 35 -0.84 -1.01 -11.91
N ASN A 36 -0.69 -2.14 -11.23
CA ASN A 36 -0.88 -2.21 -9.79
C ASN A 36 0.35 -1.77 -8.99
N ILE A 37 1.58 -2.02 -9.50
CA ILE A 37 2.82 -1.61 -8.81
C ILE A 37 2.90 -0.09 -8.62
N GLY A 38 2.45 0.71 -9.59
CA GLY A 38 2.33 2.16 -9.44
C GLY A 38 1.47 2.57 -8.24
N THR A 39 0.44 1.79 -7.95
CA THR A 39 -0.49 2.01 -6.83
C THR A 39 0.18 1.80 -5.46
N TYR A 40 1.18 0.90 -5.33
CA TYR A 40 1.88 0.69 -4.05
C TYR A 40 2.73 1.89 -3.62
N LYS A 41 3.36 2.58 -4.55
CA LYS A 41 4.12 3.81 -4.23
C LYS A 41 3.21 4.92 -3.71
N SER A 42 2.00 5.05 -4.27
CA SER A 42 1.02 6.03 -3.80
C SER A 42 0.48 5.65 -2.42
N SER A 43 0.25 4.37 -2.15
CA SER A 43 -0.32 3.89 -0.89
C SER A 43 0.55 4.24 0.33
N ALA A 44 1.86 3.97 0.30
CA ALA A 44 2.73 4.34 1.41
C ALA A 44 2.75 5.86 1.64
N ARG A 45 2.75 6.65 0.55
CA ARG A 45 2.68 8.11 0.62
C ARG A 45 1.33 8.58 1.15
N GLU A 46 0.23 7.93 0.79
CA GLU A 46 -1.11 8.22 1.31
C GLU A 46 -1.22 7.92 2.80
N ILE A 47 -0.65 6.80 3.28
CA ILE A 47 -0.58 6.48 4.71
C ILE A 47 0.15 7.58 5.48
N VAL A 48 1.32 8.01 4.99
CA VAL A 48 2.08 9.12 5.61
C VAL A 48 1.27 10.41 5.58
N LYS A 49 0.73 10.78 4.41
CA LYS A 49 -0.05 12.01 4.22
C LYS A 49 -1.28 12.06 5.12
N GLY A 50 -2.04 10.97 5.22
CA GLY A 50 -3.24 10.92 6.06
C GLY A 50 -2.97 11.02 7.56
N ASN A 51 -1.73 10.73 7.98
CA ASN A 51 -1.31 10.76 9.39
C ASN A 51 -0.35 11.90 9.73
N LEU A 52 -0.11 12.82 8.79
CA LEU A 52 0.71 14.01 8.96
C LEU A 52 -0.18 15.23 9.15
N SER A 53 0.13 16.06 10.15
CA SER A 53 -0.49 17.38 10.35
C SER A 53 0.54 18.47 10.07
N ASP A 54 0.15 19.52 9.33
CA ASP A 54 0.93 20.74 9.10
C ASP A 54 0.28 21.90 9.85
N LEU A 55 0.96 22.46 10.85
CA LEU A 55 0.42 23.51 11.69
C LEU A 55 0.12 24.80 10.94
N TYR A 56 0.89 25.14 9.89
CA TYR A 56 0.58 26.32 9.06
C TYR A 56 -0.70 26.13 8.26
N TYR A 57 -0.94 24.92 7.75
CA TYR A 57 -2.18 24.61 7.07
C TYR A 57 -3.38 24.66 8.04
N LEU A 58 -3.23 24.06 9.22
CA LEU A 58 -4.29 24.06 10.25
C LEU A 58 -4.63 25.48 10.70
N ASP A 59 -3.62 26.35 10.88
CA ASP A 59 -3.84 27.77 11.18
C ASP A 59 -4.64 28.47 10.07
N SER A 60 -4.33 28.17 8.80
CA SER A 60 -5.01 28.77 7.65
C SER A 60 -6.50 28.37 7.52
N VAL A 61 -6.90 27.21 8.08
CA VAL A 61 -8.27 26.70 8.08
C VAL A 61 -8.96 26.84 9.44
N GLY A 62 -8.38 27.59 10.37
CA GLY A 62 -8.95 27.85 11.70
C GLY A 62 -8.95 26.63 12.63
N TYR A 63 -7.98 25.72 12.48
CA TYR A 63 -7.84 24.49 13.28
C TYR A 63 -9.00 23.52 13.15
N ASP A 64 -9.73 23.55 12.03
CA ASP A 64 -10.76 22.57 11.74
C ASP A 64 -10.11 21.20 11.44
N LEU A 65 -10.25 20.28 12.39
CA LEU A 65 -9.72 18.91 12.30
C LEU A 65 -10.68 17.94 11.59
N SER A 66 -11.85 18.40 11.19
CA SER A 66 -12.85 17.58 10.46
C SER A 66 -12.49 17.39 8.99
N ASP A 67 -11.63 18.25 8.43
CA ASP A 67 -11.14 18.19 7.05
C ASP A 67 -9.68 17.70 7.00
N LYS A 68 -9.00 18.00 5.93
CA LYS A 68 -7.58 17.65 5.71
C LYS A 68 -6.68 18.27 6.78
N LYS A 69 -5.67 17.52 7.19
CA LYS A 69 -4.68 17.99 8.19
C LYS A 69 -3.46 18.66 7.55
N ASN A 70 -3.31 18.56 6.24
CA ASN A 70 -2.26 19.19 5.45
C ASN A 70 -2.69 19.34 3.99
N ASN A 71 -2.04 20.25 3.26
CA ASN A 71 -2.25 20.47 1.82
C ASN A 71 -1.01 20.08 0.99
N ILE A 72 -0.17 19.17 1.50
CA ILE A 72 1.03 18.72 0.82
C ILE A 72 0.64 17.78 -0.32
N SER A 73 1.25 17.96 -1.50
CA SER A 73 1.03 17.02 -2.61
C SER A 73 1.61 15.65 -2.28
N ILE A 74 1.00 14.58 -2.81
CA ILE A 74 1.43 13.21 -2.56
C ILE A 74 2.86 12.94 -3.04
N ASP A 75 3.31 13.68 -4.05
CA ASP A 75 4.65 13.55 -4.61
C ASP A 75 5.72 14.17 -3.70
N ASN A 76 5.37 15.22 -2.96
CA ASN A 76 6.27 15.96 -2.10
C ASN A 76 6.27 15.46 -0.65
N ILE A 77 5.34 14.59 -0.26
CA ILE A 77 5.16 14.17 1.13
C ILE A 77 6.42 13.51 1.74
N MET A 78 7.25 12.88 0.92
CA MET A 78 8.49 12.23 1.38
C MET A 78 9.70 13.19 1.37
N ASN A 79 9.53 14.41 0.89
CA ASN A 79 10.60 15.42 0.80
C ASN A 79 10.53 16.47 1.90
N ILE A 80 9.52 16.39 2.78
CA ILE A 80 9.38 17.32 3.91
C ILE A 80 10.46 17.06 4.97
N ASP A 81 10.94 18.12 5.59
CA ASP A 81 11.74 18.02 6.81
C ASP A 81 10.80 17.95 8.03
N ILE A 82 10.65 16.77 8.60
CA ILE A 82 9.77 16.55 9.75
C ILE A 82 10.27 17.27 11.00
N ASN A 83 11.56 17.65 11.04
CA ASN A 83 12.17 18.38 12.14
C ASN A 83 12.14 19.89 11.91
N GLU A 84 11.42 20.39 10.91
CA GLU A 84 11.24 21.82 10.68
C GLU A 84 10.60 22.47 11.91
N LYS A 85 11.33 23.42 12.53
CA LYS A 85 10.84 24.17 13.68
C LYS A 85 9.72 25.11 13.25
N LEU A 86 8.74 25.27 14.13
CA LEU A 86 7.63 26.18 13.92
C LEU A 86 8.10 27.62 14.11
N ASP A 87 7.98 28.44 13.05
CA ASP A 87 8.15 29.89 13.17
C ASP A 87 6.79 30.55 13.48
N LEU A 88 6.66 31.06 14.68
CA LEU A 88 5.46 31.77 15.13
C LEU A 88 5.18 33.06 14.30
N GLY A 89 6.19 33.59 13.59
CA GLY A 89 6.01 34.71 12.68
C GLY A 89 5.09 34.40 11.50
N ASN A 90 5.06 33.14 11.07
CA ASN A 90 4.25 32.65 9.95
C ASN A 90 2.84 32.20 10.35
N ILE A 91 2.49 32.26 11.63
CA ILE A 91 1.15 31.97 12.14
C ILE A 91 0.31 33.25 12.07
N ASN A 92 -0.83 33.18 11.41
CA ASN A 92 -1.72 34.32 11.22
C ASN A 92 -2.80 34.46 12.31
N ASP A 93 -3.22 33.34 12.89
CA ASP A 93 -4.25 33.34 13.93
C ASP A 93 -3.66 33.75 15.28
N ASN A 94 -4.29 34.74 15.92
CA ASN A 94 -3.91 35.17 17.26
C ASN A 94 -4.06 34.06 18.31
N LEU A 95 -5.07 33.20 18.16
CA LEU A 95 -5.26 32.02 19.02
C LEU A 95 -4.10 31.03 18.88
N GLY A 96 -3.63 30.80 17.64
CA GLY A 96 -2.49 29.94 17.36
C GLY A 96 -1.19 30.46 18.00
N LYS A 97 -0.88 31.74 17.86
CA LYS A 97 0.29 32.38 18.47
C LYS A 97 0.27 32.27 20.00
N ASP A 98 -0.88 32.59 20.62
CA ASP A 98 -1.03 32.54 22.08
C ASP A 98 -0.95 31.10 22.61
N SER A 99 -1.38 30.11 21.84
CA SER A 99 -1.35 28.71 22.26
C SER A 99 0.02 28.06 22.02
N LEU A 100 0.61 28.30 20.85
CA LEU A 100 1.85 27.67 20.40
C LEU A 100 3.12 28.33 20.97
N GLY A 101 2.99 29.47 21.64
CA GLY A 101 4.08 30.10 22.39
C GLY A 101 4.25 29.57 23.82
N TYR A 102 3.39 28.64 24.25
CA TYR A 102 3.37 28.12 25.61
C TYR A 102 3.31 26.60 25.65
N LYS A 103 3.84 25.99 26.68
CA LYS A 103 3.65 24.59 27.06
C LYS A 103 2.71 24.47 28.26
N LEU A 104 1.98 23.38 28.34
CA LEU A 104 1.19 23.03 29.51
C LEU A 104 2.08 22.25 30.47
N ILE A 105 2.17 22.75 31.72
CA ILE A 105 2.84 22.07 32.82
C ILE A 105 1.84 21.81 33.94
N GLU A 106 2.05 20.75 34.67
CA GLU A 106 1.30 20.44 35.88
C GLU A 106 1.97 21.16 37.07
N ASP A 107 1.20 21.96 37.80
CA ASP A 107 1.69 22.60 39.01
C ASP A 107 1.73 21.60 40.18
N SER A 108 2.31 22.01 41.32
CA SER A 108 2.40 21.18 42.52
C SER A 108 1.05 20.74 43.11
N SER A 109 -0.06 21.29 42.59
CA SER A 109 -1.44 20.97 43.00
C SER A 109 -2.16 20.10 41.98
N GLY A 110 -1.49 19.65 40.91
CA GLY A 110 -2.08 18.83 39.84
C GLY A 110 -2.90 19.60 38.79
N ASN A 111 -2.84 20.95 38.79
CA ASN A 111 -3.54 21.77 37.81
C ASN A 111 -2.64 22.07 36.62
N LEU A 112 -3.24 22.06 35.42
CA LEU A 112 -2.53 22.42 34.18
C LEU A 112 -2.41 23.94 34.08
N THR A 113 -1.16 24.44 34.07
CA THR A 113 -0.84 25.84 33.89
C THR A 113 -0.04 26.08 32.62
N LYS A 114 -0.19 27.29 32.03
CA LYS A 114 0.57 27.70 30.84
C LYS A 114 1.92 28.23 31.25
N GLN A 115 3.01 27.65 30.76
CA GLN A 115 4.35 28.15 30.87
C GLN A 115 4.88 28.54 29.50
N LYS A 116 5.51 29.73 29.40
CA LYS A 116 6.14 30.17 28.15
C LYS A 116 7.29 29.24 27.80
N LEU A 117 7.46 28.95 26.51
CA LEU A 117 8.58 28.18 26.02
C LEU A 117 9.90 28.85 26.35
N ASP A 118 10.82 28.12 26.96
CA ASP A 118 12.13 28.61 27.31
C ASP A 118 13.02 28.71 26.06
N LYS A 119 13.68 29.87 25.93
CA LYS A 119 14.75 30.05 24.96
C LYS A 119 16.08 29.92 25.66
N GLY A 120 16.80 28.84 25.38
CA GLY A 120 18.10 28.58 25.95
C GLY A 120 19.17 29.55 25.44
N TRP A 121 20.35 29.57 26.08
CA TRP A 121 21.50 30.35 25.61
C TRP A 121 22.01 29.88 24.22
N PHE A 122 21.81 28.60 23.89
CA PHE A 122 22.16 28.03 22.58
C PHE A 122 20.88 27.53 21.87
N SER A 123 20.79 27.73 20.57
CA SER A 123 19.61 27.39 19.76
C SER A 123 19.19 25.90 19.81
N PHE A 124 20.09 25.00 20.22
CA PHE A 124 19.77 23.58 20.43
C PHE A 124 19.09 23.30 21.79
N LEU A 125 19.06 24.26 22.68
CA LEU A 125 18.36 24.20 23.97
C LEU A 125 17.02 24.94 23.92
N ASP A 126 16.68 25.56 22.79
CA ASP A 126 15.40 26.23 22.62
C ASP A 126 14.26 25.21 22.62
N GLU A 127 13.25 25.49 23.43
CA GLU A 127 11.99 24.77 23.39
C GLU A 127 11.18 25.33 22.24
N ASP A 128 11.07 24.55 21.14
CA ASP A 128 10.30 24.91 19.97
C ASP A 128 9.30 23.80 19.64
N TYR A 129 8.14 24.18 19.12
CA TYR A 129 7.27 23.21 18.46
C TYR A 129 7.78 22.94 17.04
N TYR A 130 7.48 21.73 16.53
CA TYR A 130 7.73 21.40 15.15
C TYR A 130 6.50 21.73 14.30
N ARG A 131 6.75 22.17 13.06
CA ARG A 131 5.70 22.46 12.09
C ARG A 131 4.86 21.22 11.77
N TYR A 132 5.55 20.09 11.62
CA TYR A 132 4.91 18.83 11.24
C TYR A 132 4.75 17.91 12.43
N ASN A 133 3.54 17.34 12.55
CA ASN A 133 3.26 16.30 13.53
C ASN A 133 2.82 15.05 12.81
N LEU A 134 3.60 13.96 12.92
CA LEU A 134 3.34 12.67 12.35
C LEU A 134 2.92 11.67 13.42
N ASN A 135 1.80 10.98 13.22
CA ASN A 135 1.41 9.86 14.06
C ASN A 135 2.30 8.64 13.74
N PHE A 136 3.53 8.64 14.26
CA PHE A 136 4.54 7.62 13.98
C PHE A 136 4.04 6.20 14.24
N LEU A 137 3.31 5.97 15.33
CA LEU A 137 2.85 4.63 15.69
C LEU A 137 1.92 4.07 14.62
N VAL A 138 0.92 4.85 14.19
CA VAL A 138 -0.02 4.41 13.15
C VAL A 138 0.70 4.21 11.83
N VAL A 139 1.60 5.12 11.44
CA VAL A 139 2.34 5.02 10.17
C VAL A 139 3.22 3.78 10.16
N ILE A 140 4.02 3.56 11.22
CA ILE A 140 4.94 2.41 11.29
C ILE A 140 4.16 1.10 11.26
N CYS A 141 3.11 0.97 12.08
CA CYS A 141 2.29 -0.25 12.11
C CYS A 141 1.59 -0.50 10.76
N SER A 142 1.02 0.52 10.15
CA SER A 142 0.36 0.39 8.84
C SER A 142 1.34 -0.03 7.74
N LEU A 143 2.55 0.54 7.74
CA LEU A 143 3.59 0.18 6.79
C LEU A 143 4.12 -1.24 7.02
N LEU A 144 4.27 -1.68 8.29
CA LEU A 144 4.67 -3.04 8.62
C LEU A 144 3.64 -4.07 8.15
N VAL A 145 2.35 -3.84 8.42
CA VAL A 145 1.27 -4.72 7.94
C VAL A 145 1.27 -4.78 6.42
N SER A 146 1.41 -3.63 5.75
CA SER A 146 1.50 -3.57 4.29
C SER A 146 2.71 -4.33 3.73
N MET A 147 3.88 -4.21 4.38
CA MET A 147 5.09 -4.94 4.02
C MET A 147 4.89 -6.45 4.12
N VAL A 148 4.29 -6.94 5.20
CA VAL A 148 4.01 -8.37 5.42
C VAL A 148 3.02 -8.90 4.36
N ALA A 149 1.94 -8.15 4.08
CA ALA A 149 0.96 -8.53 3.06
C ALA A 149 1.59 -8.64 1.67
N ILE A 150 2.43 -7.68 1.28
CA ILE A 150 3.16 -7.69 0.02
C ILE A 150 4.13 -8.87 -0.04
N LEU A 151 4.87 -9.15 1.04
CA LEU A 151 5.83 -10.26 1.11
C LEU A 151 5.15 -11.61 0.88
N PHE A 152 4.05 -11.89 1.58
CA PHE A 152 3.29 -13.14 1.36
C PHE A 152 2.71 -13.23 -0.05
N SER A 153 2.27 -12.11 -0.61
CA SER A 153 1.77 -12.07 -1.99
C SER A 153 2.88 -12.36 -2.99
N CYS A 154 4.07 -11.81 -2.80
CA CYS A 154 5.24 -12.10 -3.64
C CYS A 154 5.65 -13.58 -3.57
N LEU A 155 5.64 -14.19 -2.38
CA LEU A 155 5.92 -15.62 -2.22
C LEU A 155 4.88 -16.48 -2.94
N LYS A 156 3.59 -16.12 -2.84
CA LYS A 156 2.52 -16.82 -3.55
C LYS A 156 2.68 -16.73 -5.06
N VAL A 157 2.94 -15.54 -5.58
CA VAL A 157 3.18 -15.31 -7.02
C VAL A 157 4.41 -16.08 -7.49
N GLY A 158 5.53 -16.03 -6.74
CA GLY A 158 6.75 -16.78 -7.07
C GLY A 158 6.50 -18.28 -7.19
N ARG A 159 5.75 -18.86 -6.23
CA ARG A 159 5.35 -20.27 -6.28
C ARG A 159 4.54 -20.58 -7.54
N ILE A 160 3.53 -19.78 -7.85
CA ILE A 160 2.68 -19.98 -9.03
C ILE A 160 3.49 -19.91 -10.32
N LEU A 161 4.45 -18.99 -10.43
CA LEU A 161 5.32 -18.89 -11.61
C LEU A 161 6.18 -20.13 -11.81
N ILE A 162 6.70 -20.72 -10.73
CA ILE A 162 7.45 -21.99 -10.77
C ILE A 162 6.53 -23.13 -11.22
N GLU A 163 5.34 -23.26 -10.60
CA GLU A 163 4.36 -24.29 -10.97
C GLU A 163 3.92 -24.13 -12.43
N LEU A 164 3.78 -22.91 -12.93
CA LEU A 164 3.44 -22.62 -14.32
C LEU A 164 4.53 -23.10 -15.29
N ALA A 165 5.82 -22.85 -14.95
CA ALA A 165 6.94 -23.32 -15.74
C ALA A 165 6.98 -24.87 -15.82
N PHE A 166 6.75 -25.56 -14.70
CA PHE A 166 6.65 -27.02 -14.67
C PHE A 166 5.48 -27.55 -15.49
N ASN A 167 4.30 -26.96 -15.35
CA ASN A 167 3.12 -27.39 -16.11
C ASN A 167 3.28 -27.15 -17.62
N LYS A 168 4.01 -26.11 -18.03
CA LYS A 168 4.35 -25.88 -19.44
C LYS A 168 5.18 -27.04 -20.00
N ILE A 169 6.21 -27.47 -19.26
CA ILE A 169 7.03 -28.61 -19.67
C ILE A 169 6.21 -29.90 -19.71
N LEU A 170 5.43 -30.16 -18.66
CA LEU A 170 4.54 -31.31 -18.58
C LEU A 170 3.52 -31.33 -19.75
N ALA A 171 2.91 -30.21 -20.09
CA ALA A 171 1.98 -30.12 -21.21
C ALA A 171 2.65 -30.53 -22.52
N THR A 172 3.90 -30.11 -22.75
CA THR A 172 4.64 -30.48 -23.96
C THR A 172 4.94 -31.96 -23.99
N VAL A 173 5.40 -32.57 -22.88
CA VAL A 173 5.67 -34.02 -22.81
C VAL A 173 4.37 -34.84 -22.96
N LEU A 174 3.30 -34.44 -22.29
CA LEU A 174 2.02 -35.15 -22.33
C LEU A 174 1.33 -35.01 -23.69
N ALA A 175 1.57 -33.94 -24.43
CA ALA A 175 1.04 -33.79 -25.79
C ALA A 175 1.52 -34.90 -26.73
N PHE A 176 2.73 -35.44 -26.49
CA PHE A 176 3.25 -36.58 -27.23
C PHE A 176 2.85 -37.94 -26.65
N SER A 177 2.74 -38.05 -25.30
CA SER A 177 2.53 -39.32 -24.63
C SER A 177 1.08 -39.68 -24.38
N ASP A 178 0.16 -38.70 -24.30
CA ASP A 178 -1.27 -38.93 -24.00
C ASP A 178 -2.22 -38.82 -25.22
N ILE A 179 -1.68 -39.11 -26.41
CA ILE A 179 -2.46 -39.04 -27.68
C ILE A 179 -3.68 -39.98 -27.63
N GLY A 180 -3.58 -41.11 -26.91
CA GLY A 180 -4.65 -42.08 -26.80
C GLY A 180 -5.91 -41.58 -26.08
N THR A 181 -5.75 -40.83 -24.99
CA THR A 181 -6.86 -40.40 -24.12
C THR A 181 -7.07 -38.90 -24.06
N GLY A 182 -6.02 -38.12 -24.18
CA GLY A 182 -6.03 -36.65 -24.07
C GLY A 182 -6.41 -36.10 -22.67
N LYS A 183 -6.73 -36.96 -21.70
CA LYS A 183 -7.26 -36.55 -20.38
C LYS A 183 -6.22 -35.85 -19.53
N LYS A 184 -5.00 -36.39 -19.50
CA LYS A 184 -3.89 -35.81 -18.71
C LYS A 184 -3.49 -34.46 -19.28
N LEU A 185 -3.40 -34.36 -20.60
CA LEU A 185 -3.06 -33.11 -21.26
C LEU A 185 -4.11 -32.02 -20.99
N LYS A 186 -5.41 -32.36 -21.09
CA LYS A 186 -6.50 -31.45 -20.75
C LYS A 186 -6.37 -30.94 -19.31
N MET A 187 -6.12 -31.80 -18.34
CA MET A 187 -5.94 -31.44 -16.94
C MET A 187 -4.78 -30.45 -16.72
N VAL A 188 -3.65 -30.65 -17.40
CA VAL A 188 -2.50 -29.73 -17.30
C VAL A 188 -2.81 -28.37 -17.91
N VAL A 189 -3.52 -28.32 -19.04
CA VAL A 189 -3.96 -27.05 -19.64
C VAL A 189 -4.93 -26.31 -18.73
N GLU A 190 -5.90 -27.00 -18.13
CA GLU A 190 -6.82 -26.43 -17.15
C GLU A 190 -6.07 -25.88 -15.92
N ASN A 191 -5.04 -26.57 -15.44
CA ASN A 191 -4.19 -26.08 -14.36
C ASN A 191 -3.44 -24.79 -14.75
N ILE A 192 -2.88 -24.73 -15.96
CA ILE A 192 -2.22 -23.53 -16.48
C ILE A 192 -3.19 -22.34 -16.47
N LEU A 193 -4.39 -22.51 -17.02
CA LEU A 193 -5.40 -21.45 -17.04
C LEU A 193 -5.81 -21.01 -15.63
N SER A 194 -5.98 -21.97 -14.72
CA SER A 194 -6.30 -21.71 -13.32
C SER A 194 -5.19 -20.90 -12.63
N MET A 195 -3.92 -21.20 -12.90
CA MET A 195 -2.78 -20.45 -12.33
C MET A 195 -2.75 -19.00 -12.80
N PHE A 196 -3.03 -18.73 -14.08
CA PHE A 196 -3.16 -17.35 -14.56
C PHE A 196 -4.34 -16.63 -13.91
N ALA A 197 -5.49 -17.29 -13.75
CA ALA A 197 -6.63 -16.72 -13.04
C ALA A 197 -6.27 -16.37 -11.59
N ILE A 198 -5.51 -17.22 -10.88
CA ILE A 198 -5.04 -16.95 -9.52
C ILE A 198 -4.07 -15.76 -9.50
N LEU A 199 -3.14 -15.63 -10.45
CA LEU A 199 -2.24 -14.48 -10.54
C LEU A 199 -3.00 -13.16 -10.68
N ILE A 200 -3.99 -13.13 -11.57
CA ILE A 200 -4.87 -11.97 -11.76
C ILE A 200 -5.63 -11.67 -10.46
N THR A 201 -6.21 -12.68 -9.82
CA THR A 201 -6.95 -12.53 -8.56
C THR A 201 -6.07 -11.97 -7.45
N VAL A 202 -4.85 -12.49 -7.26
CA VAL A 202 -3.90 -11.98 -6.26
C VAL A 202 -3.57 -10.51 -6.53
N SER A 203 -3.33 -10.14 -7.80
CA SER A 203 -3.04 -8.75 -8.18
C SER A 203 -4.21 -7.81 -7.87
N VAL A 204 -5.45 -8.23 -8.17
CA VAL A 204 -6.66 -7.45 -7.87
C VAL A 204 -6.86 -7.30 -6.36
N LEU A 205 -6.68 -8.39 -5.59
CA LEU A 205 -6.80 -8.35 -4.13
C LEU A 205 -5.78 -7.42 -3.49
N LEU A 206 -4.53 -7.43 -3.97
CA LEU A 206 -3.51 -6.48 -3.51
C LEU A 206 -3.90 -5.03 -3.81
N LYS A 207 -4.42 -4.75 -5.00
CA LYS A 207 -4.92 -3.41 -5.33
C LYS A 207 -6.06 -2.99 -4.41
N LEU A 208 -7.03 -3.86 -4.17
CA LEU A 208 -8.13 -3.59 -3.24
C LEU A 208 -7.61 -3.33 -1.81
N TYR A 209 -6.63 -4.10 -1.35
CA TYR A 209 -5.98 -3.89 -0.05
C TYR A 209 -5.34 -2.49 0.02
N VAL A 210 -4.60 -2.07 -1.00
CA VAL A 210 -3.97 -0.75 -1.07
C VAL A 210 -5.00 0.37 -1.04
N VAL A 211 -6.07 0.27 -1.84
CA VAL A 211 -7.16 1.26 -1.86
C VAL A 211 -7.85 1.32 -0.51
N PHE A 212 -8.10 0.17 0.11
CA PHE A 212 -8.73 0.09 1.43
C PHE A 212 -7.86 0.73 2.52
N THR A 213 -6.55 0.45 2.55
CA THR A 213 -5.63 1.06 3.52
C THR A 213 -5.50 2.56 3.33
N GLY A 214 -5.48 3.04 2.08
CA GLY A 214 -5.49 4.47 1.76
C GLY A 214 -6.78 5.15 2.25
N TRP A 215 -7.94 4.54 1.98
CA TRP A 215 -9.22 5.04 2.46
C TRP A 215 -9.29 5.06 4.00
N LEU A 216 -8.86 3.99 4.67
CA LEU A 216 -8.88 3.91 6.14
C LEU A 216 -7.94 4.94 6.79
N SER A 217 -6.86 5.33 6.09
CA SER A 217 -5.91 6.35 6.56
C SER A 217 -6.41 7.77 6.30
N SER A 218 -7.49 7.94 5.51
CA SER A 218 -8.03 9.26 5.21
C SER A 218 -8.70 9.90 6.44
N PRO A 219 -8.67 11.23 6.57
CA PRO A 219 -9.33 11.94 7.68
C PRO A 219 -10.86 11.82 7.65
N ASP A 220 -11.45 11.57 6.48
CA ASP A 220 -12.90 11.45 6.28
C ASP A 220 -13.52 10.20 6.93
N VAL A 221 -12.69 9.25 7.37
CA VAL A 221 -13.18 8.06 8.05
C VAL A 221 -13.53 8.41 9.49
N ALA A 222 -14.77 8.15 9.89
CA ALA A 222 -15.31 8.41 11.22
C ALA A 222 -14.55 7.74 12.38
N ILE A 223 -13.61 6.86 12.09
CA ILE A 223 -12.75 6.21 13.07
C ILE A 223 -11.61 7.17 13.46
N GLN A 224 -11.87 8.02 14.43
CA GLN A 224 -10.84 8.98 14.91
C GLN A 224 -9.82 8.36 15.87
N ASN A 225 -10.15 7.21 16.47
CA ASN A 225 -9.26 6.56 17.43
C ASN A 225 -8.15 5.79 16.69
N SER A 226 -6.90 6.20 16.93
CA SER A 226 -5.70 5.58 16.32
C SER A 226 -5.61 4.07 16.59
N MET A 227 -6.04 3.60 17.77
CA MET A 227 -6.04 2.17 18.12
C MET A 227 -7.03 1.37 17.28
N VAL A 228 -8.22 1.93 17.01
CA VAL A 228 -9.23 1.27 16.18
C VAL A 228 -8.79 1.24 14.72
N LYS A 229 -8.16 2.29 14.21
CA LYS A 229 -7.55 2.28 12.86
C LYS A 229 -6.47 1.20 12.74
N LEU A 230 -5.65 1.03 13.76
CA LEU A 230 -4.61 0.01 13.82
C LEU A 230 -5.21 -1.41 13.78
N LEU A 231 -6.26 -1.68 14.57
CA LEU A 231 -6.96 -2.96 14.57
C LEU A 231 -7.68 -3.27 13.25
N ALA A 232 -8.16 -2.25 12.54
CA ALA A 232 -8.81 -2.43 11.24
C ALA A 232 -7.81 -2.67 10.08
N LEU A 233 -6.53 -2.37 10.27
CA LEU A 233 -5.45 -2.60 9.29
C LEU A 233 -4.79 -3.98 9.45
N GLY A 234 -4.86 -4.60 10.62
CA GLY A 234 -4.25 -5.91 10.94
C GLY A 234 -5.20 -7.07 10.77
#